data_d645e496f56b9bbb1f0b13733b3e4f54
#
_entry.id   d645e496f56b9bbb1f0b13733b3e4f54
#
_cell.length_a   1.000
_cell.length_b   1.000
_cell.length_c   1.000
_cell.angle_alpha   90.00
_cell.angle_beta   90.00
_cell.angle_gamma   90.00
#
_symmetry.space_group_name_H-M   'P 1'
#
loop_
_entity.id
_entity.type
_entity.pdbx_description
1 polymer ?
#
loop_
_entity_poly.entity_id
_entity_poly.type
_entity_poly.pdbx_seq_one_letter_code
_entity_poly.pdbx_strand_id
1 'polypeptide(L)'
;ITYAHKIDKAEAAIDWRQAAEVIERRLRAFDPFPGATGVLAGETLKLWRAELCAGAGRPGEVLAAGEAGIEVACGEGALRLLELQRPGGKRLPAAAFLQGHRVTPGMAFDVPAN
;
A
#
# COMPACT_ATOMS: atom_id res chain seq x y z
N ILE A 1 22.72 19.18 10.66
CA ILE A 1 22.59 18.47 10.44
C ILE A 1 22.37 18.06 9.48
N THR A 2 22.45 17.58 9.04
CA THR A 2 22.29 17.26 8.13
C THR A 2 22.05 16.25 7.81
N TYR A 3 21.62 15.85 7.31
CA TYR A 3 21.38 14.86 6.90
C TYR A 3 21.09 14.76 5.85
N ALA A 4 21.60 14.28 5.56
CA ALA A 4 21.50 13.72 4.49
C ALA A 4 20.27 13.25 4.25
N HIS A 5 19.84 13.42 3.32
CA HIS A 5 18.78 13.04 3.05
C HIS A 5 18.71 11.80 2.56
N LYS A 6 18.81 10.74 3.27
CA LYS A 6 18.49 9.56 2.86
C LYS A 6 17.11 9.37 3.11
N ILE A 7 16.32 8.78 2.25
CA ILE A 7 14.98 8.34 2.47
C ILE A 7 15.08 7.11 3.32
N ASP A 8 14.62 7.18 4.54
CA ASP A 8 14.67 6.00 5.37
C ASP A 8 13.35 5.26 5.28
N LYS A 9 13.25 4.13 5.96
CA LYS A 9 12.07 3.29 5.88
C LYS A 9 10.82 3.97 6.35
N ALA A 10 10.94 4.86 7.30
CA ALA A 10 9.78 5.56 7.81
C ALA A 10 9.16 6.47 6.75
N GLU A 11 10.00 7.03 5.87
CA GLU A 11 9.49 7.90 4.82
C GLU A 11 8.80 7.12 3.73
N ALA A 12 9.16 5.86 3.56
CA ALA A 12 8.53 5.03 2.55
C ALA A 12 7.18 4.47 3.00
N ALA A 13 6.85 4.59 4.27
CA ALA A 13 5.58 4.09 4.78
C ALA A 13 4.45 4.96 4.24
N ILE A 14 3.41 4.31 3.73
CA ILE A 14 2.28 5.02 3.16
C ILE A 14 1.36 5.53 4.26
N ASP A 15 0.97 6.78 4.14
CA ASP A 15 -0.02 7.37 5.03
C ASP A 15 -1.37 7.31 4.33
N TRP A 16 -2.18 6.34 4.72
CA TRP A 16 -3.46 6.11 4.06
C TRP A 16 -4.47 7.22 4.27
N ARG A 17 -4.17 8.18 5.13
CA ARG A 17 -5.05 9.34 5.33
C ARG A 17 -4.91 10.35 4.20
N GLN A 18 -3.90 10.22 3.38
CA GLN A 18 -3.72 11.11 2.23
C GLN A 18 -4.66 10.70 1.10
N ALA A 19 -4.84 11.58 0.13
CA ALA A 19 -5.67 11.28 -1.02
C ALA A 19 -5.04 10.16 -1.85
N ALA A 20 -5.88 9.35 -2.47
CA ALA A 20 -5.42 8.23 -3.28
C ALA A 20 -4.43 8.67 -4.36
N GLU A 21 -4.67 9.82 -4.98
CA GLU A 21 -3.78 10.36 -5.99
C GLU A 21 -2.40 10.62 -5.46
N VAL A 22 -2.28 11.12 -4.22
CA VAL A 22 -0.99 11.39 -3.60
C VAL A 22 -0.26 10.09 -3.32
N ILE A 23 -0.98 9.11 -2.80
CA ILE A 23 -0.39 7.82 -2.48
C ILE A 23 0.09 7.12 -3.73
N GLU A 24 -0.70 7.18 -4.81
CA GLU A 24 -0.32 6.53 -6.06
C GLU A 24 0.98 7.14 -6.60
N ARG A 25 1.12 8.45 -6.51
CA ARG A 25 2.36 9.12 -6.92
C ARG A 25 3.54 8.71 -6.09
N ARG A 26 3.34 8.50 -4.79
CA ARG A 26 4.41 8.04 -3.91
C ARG A 26 4.88 6.65 -4.26
N LEU A 27 3.95 5.75 -4.62
CA LEU A 27 4.33 4.42 -5.05
C LEU A 27 5.25 4.50 -6.25
N ARG A 28 4.94 5.35 -7.21
CA ARG A 28 5.79 5.52 -8.38
C ARG A 28 7.12 6.17 -8.03
N ALA A 29 7.10 7.13 -7.13
CA ALA A 29 8.31 7.84 -6.76
C ALA A 29 9.30 6.94 -6.03
N PHE A 30 8.80 5.98 -5.26
CA PHE A 30 9.66 5.10 -4.48
C PHE A 30 10.04 3.81 -5.21
N ASP A 31 9.59 3.62 -6.44
CA ASP A 31 9.94 2.45 -7.22
C ASP A 31 11.16 2.79 -8.06
N PRO A 32 12.27 2.08 -8.01
CA PRO A 32 12.45 0.81 -7.34
C PRO A 32 12.97 0.90 -5.93
N PHE A 33 13.33 2.05 -5.47
CA PHE A 33 13.95 2.16 -4.15
C PHE A 33 13.46 3.43 -3.44
N PRO A 34 13.14 3.31 -2.17
CA PRO A 34 13.23 2.13 -1.30
C PRO A 34 12.01 1.20 -1.39
N GLY A 35 11.02 1.56 -2.16
CA GLY A 35 9.77 0.83 -2.25
C GLY A 35 8.81 1.29 -1.17
N ALA A 36 7.61 1.69 -1.57
CA ALA A 36 6.59 2.13 -0.61
C ALA A 36 6.15 0.94 0.24
N THR A 37 5.82 1.18 1.49
CA THR A 37 5.41 0.11 2.40
C THR A 37 4.10 0.40 3.08
N GLY A 38 3.41 -0.65 3.45
CA GLY A 38 2.22 -0.59 4.29
C GLY A 38 2.21 -1.80 5.19
N VAL A 39 1.60 -1.67 6.35
CA VAL A 39 1.56 -2.77 7.32
C VAL A 39 0.14 -3.32 7.37
N LEU A 40 -0.01 -4.58 7.07
CA LEU A 40 -1.30 -5.25 7.08
C LEU A 40 -1.21 -6.48 7.95
N ALA A 41 -2.05 -6.56 8.96
CA ALA A 41 -2.08 -7.68 9.90
C ALA A 41 -0.70 -7.94 10.50
N GLY A 42 0.02 -6.88 10.82
CA GLY A 42 1.32 -7.00 11.46
C GLY A 42 2.48 -7.29 10.51
N GLU A 43 2.21 -7.38 9.21
CA GLU A 43 3.24 -7.70 8.24
C GLU A 43 3.51 -6.50 7.34
N THR A 44 4.76 -6.12 7.18
CA THR A 44 5.12 -4.99 6.32
C THR A 44 5.21 -5.48 4.89
N LEU A 45 4.38 -4.91 4.04
CA LEU A 45 4.35 -5.29 2.64
C LEU A 45 4.90 -4.16 1.79
N LYS A 46 5.57 -4.50 0.70
CA LYS A 46 5.96 -3.48 -0.27
C LYS A 46 4.86 -3.34 -1.29
N LEU A 47 4.55 -2.11 -1.64
CA LEU A 47 3.49 -1.79 -2.57
C LEU A 47 4.14 -1.17 -3.79
N TRP A 48 4.05 -1.87 -4.91
CA TRP A 48 4.80 -1.46 -6.10
C TRP A 48 3.97 -0.74 -7.13
N ARG A 49 2.76 -1.19 -7.35
CA ARG A 49 1.89 -0.57 -8.35
C ARG A 49 0.47 -0.49 -7.84
N ALA A 50 -0.20 0.58 -8.19
CA ALA A 50 -1.60 0.78 -7.85
C ALA A 50 -2.23 1.69 -8.87
N GLU A 51 -3.54 1.67 -8.93
CA GLU A 51 -4.28 2.61 -9.76
C GLU A 51 -5.40 3.21 -8.93
N LEU A 52 -5.88 4.37 -9.35
CA LEU A 52 -6.97 5.02 -8.65
C LEU A 52 -8.27 4.27 -8.93
N CYS A 53 -9.10 4.18 -7.94
CA CYS A 53 -10.42 3.58 -8.13
C CYS A 53 -11.44 4.28 -7.24
N ALA A 54 -12.70 4.00 -7.47
CA ALA A 54 -13.78 4.55 -6.67
C ALA A 54 -13.93 3.74 -5.40
N GLY A 55 -14.25 4.39 -4.31
CA GLY A 55 -14.48 3.70 -3.05
C GLY A 55 -14.39 4.65 -1.90
N ALA A 56 -14.93 4.26 -0.78
CA ALA A 56 -14.90 5.06 0.43
C ALA A 56 -14.90 4.16 1.65
N GLY A 57 -14.25 4.60 2.68
CA GLY A 57 -14.17 3.87 3.93
C GLY A 57 -13.16 4.54 4.82
N ARG A 58 -12.75 3.86 5.88
CA ARG A 58 -11.73 4.40 6.75
C ARG A 58 -10.40 4.30 6.04
N PRO A 59 -9.52 5.30 6.21
CA PRO A 59 -8.20 5.22 5.59
C PRO A 59 -7.50 3.90 5.94
N GLY A 60 -7.03 3.19 4.94
CA GLY A 60 -6.35 1.91 5.13
C GLY A 60 -7.25 0.70 5.10
N GLU A 61 -8.56 0.90 5.09
CA GLU A 61 -9.51 -0.21 5.12
C GLU A 61 -9.56 -0.94 3.78
N VAL A 62 -9.48 -2.27 3.80
CA VAL A 62 -9.59 -3.08 2.59
C VAL A 62 -11.06 -3.15 2.22
N LEU A 63 -11.39 -2.65 1.04
CA LEU A 63 -12.76 -2.62 0.55
C LEU A 63 -13.10 -3.85 -0.27
N ALA A 64 -12.12 -4.37 -0.99
CA ALA A 64 -12.30 -5.56 -1.81
C ALA A 64 -10.95 -6.18 -2.10
N ALA A 65 -10.92 -7.47 -2.33
CA ALA A 65 -9.69 -8.16 -2.70
C ALA A 65 -10.02 -9.26 -3.70
N GLY A 66 -9.36 -9.26 -4.82
CA GLY A 66 -9.62 -10.25 -5.86
C GLY A 66 -8.60 -10.15 -6.98
N GLU A 67 -8.89 -10.81 -8.08
CA GLU A 67 -7.96 -10.86 -9.20
C GLU A 67 -7.63 -9.49 -9.77
N ALA A 68 -8.57 -8.57 -9.69
CA ALA A 68 -8.34 -7.24 -10.23
C ALA A 68 -7.42 -6.40 -9.35
N GLY A 69 -7.23 -6.79 -8.11
CA GLY A 69 -6.38 -6.06 -7.19
C GLY A 69 -6.99 -6.00 -5.81
N ILE A 70 -6.31 -5.31 -4.91
CA ILE A 70 -6.78 -5.12 -3.54
C ILE A 70 -7.16 -3.66 -3.41
N GLU A 71 -8.45 -3.39 -3.20
CA GLU A 71 -8.94 -2.02 -3.09
C GLU A 71 -8.87 -1.56 -1.65
N VAL A 72 -8.25 -0.43 -1.42
CA VAL A 72 -8.02 0.11 -0.08
C VAL A 72 -8.49 1.55 -0.04
N ALA A 73 -9.29 1.88 0.96
CA ALA A 73 -9.78 3.24 1.12
C ALA A 73 -8.65 4.18 1.54
N CYS A 74 -8.70 5.40 1.05
CA CYS A 74 -7.73 6.43 1.39
C CYS A 74 -8.46 7.60 2.01
N GLY A 75 -7.73 8.65 2.36
CA GLY A 75 -8.36 9.87 2.88
C GLY A 75 -9.35 10.46 1.91
N GLU A 76 -9.04 10.36 0.60
CA GLU A 76 -9.97 10.71 -0.44
C GLU A 76 -9.83 9.66 -1.51
N GLY A 77 -10.93 9.06 -1.93
CA GLY A 77 -10.91 8.02 -2.97
C GLY A 77 -10.37 6.71 -2.46
N ALA A 78 -9.97 5.87 -3.35
CA ALA A 78 -9.42 4.56 -3.03
C ALA A 78 -8.35 4.18 -4.04
N LEU A 79 -7.49 3.24 -3.64
CA LEU A 79 -6.47 2.70 -4.52
C LEU A 79 -6.71 1.23 -4.72
N ARG A 80 -6.45 0.77 -5.93
CA ARG A 80 -6.44 -0.66 -6.21
C ARG A 80 -4.99 -1.07 -6.33
N LEU A 81 -4.52 -1.87 -5.38
CA LEU A 81 -3.13 -2.33 -5.37
C LEU A 81 -2.97 -3.45 -6.38
N LEU A 82 -2.03 -3.29 -7.29
CA LEU A 82 -1.84 -4.21 -8.40
C LEU A 82 -0.64 -5.13 -8.23
N GLU A 83 0.41 -4.65 -7.57
CA GLU A 83 1.60 -5.45 -7.30
C GLU A 83 2.06 -5.23 -5.87
N LEU A 84 2.32 -6.32 -5.17
CA LEU A 84 2.75 -6.29 -3.78
C LEU A 84 3.87 -7.29 -3.56
N GLN A 85 4.56 -7.15 -2.44
CA GLN A 85 5.65 -8.05 -2.11
C GLN A 85 5.70 -8.27 -0.60
N ARG A 86 5.77 -9.52 -0.19
CA ARG A 86 5.92 -9.88 1.21
C ARG A 86 7.39 -9.78 1.62
N PRO A 87 7.67 -9.61 2.91
CA PRO A 87 9.06 -9.60 3.37
C PRO A 87 9.76 -10.88 2.94
N GLY A 88 10.90 -10.73 2.31
CA GLY A 88 11.66 -11.88 1.84
C GLY A 88 11.11 -12.55 0.61
N GLY A 89 10.00 -12.06 0.07
CA GLY A 89 9.37 -12.67 -1.10
C GLY A 89 9.67 -11.93 -2.37
N LYS A 90 8.89 -12.22 -3.39
CA LYS A 90 9.02 -11.61 -4.70
C LYS A 90 7.89 -10.66 -4.97
N ARG A 91 8.14 -9.73 -5.86
CA ARG A 91 7.13 -8.83 -6.37
C ARG A 91 6.11 -9.64 -7.16
N LEU A 92 4.85 -9.58 -6.75
CA LEU A 92 3.79 -10.39 -7.35
C LEU A 92 2.59 -9.56 -7.74
N PRO A 93 1.88 -9.94 -8.82
CA PRO A 93 0.57 -9.34 -9.08
C PRO A 93 -0.38 -9.67 -7.93
N ALA A 94 -1.37 -8.83 -7.72
CA ALA A 94 -2.31 -9.02 -6.61
C ALA A 94 -2.96 -10.40 -6.61
N ALA A 95 -3.33 -10.92 -7.78
CA ALA A 95 -3.96 -12.23 -7.88
C ALA A 95 -3.04 -13.32 -7.33
N ALA A 96 -1.76 -13.28 -7.71
CA ALA A 96 -0.79 -14.25 -7.24
C ALA A 96 -0.49 -14.07 -5.75
N PHE A 97 -0.42 -12.82 -5.32
CA PHE A 97 -0.19 -12.51 -3.92
C PHE A 97 -1.30 -13.10 -3.05
N LEU A 98 -2.54 -12.99 -3.50
CA LEU A 98 -3.69 -13.48 -2.75
C LEU A 98 -3.76 -15.00 -2.66
N GLN A 99 -3.09 -15.70 -3.54
CA GLN A 99 -3.05 -17.16 -3.46
C GLN A 99 -2.26 -17.63 -2.25
N GLY A 100 -1.26 -16.87 -1.86
CA GLY A 100 -0.41 -17.24 -0.73
C GLY A 100 -0.64 -16.40 0.51
N HIS A 101 -1.49 -15.40 0.44
CA HIS A 101 -1.66 -14.49 1.55
C HIS A 101 -3.11 -14.00 1.59
N ARG A 102 -3.81 -14.36 2.62
CA ARG A 102 -5.23 -14.03 2.70
C ARG A 102 -5.46 -12.56 3.02
N VAL A 103 -6.20 -11.88 2.16
CA VAL A 103 -6.62 -10.52 2.42
C VAL A 103 -8.12 -10.47 2.13
N THR A 104 -8.88 -9.96 3.08
CA THR A 104 -10.34 -9.91 2.93
C THR A 104 -10.85 -8.53 3.29
N PRO A 105 -12.02 -8.15 2.77
CA PRO A 105 -12.63 -6.88 3.16
C PRO A 105 -12.83 -6.83 4.67
N GLY A 106 -12.60 -5.68 5.23
CA GLY A 106 -12.66 -5.49 6.67
C GLY A 106 -11.32 -5.49 7.34
N MET A 107 -10.30 -6.08 6.71
CA MET A 107 -8.95 -5.92 7.20
C MET A 107 -8.52 -4.49 6.91
N ALA A 108 -7.51 -4.03 7.59
CA ALA A 108 -7.05 -2.66 7.40
C ALA A 108 -5.54 -2.56 7.50
N PHE A 109 -4.97 -1.71 6.66
CA PHE A 109 -3.58 -1.34 6.79
C PHE A 109 -3.46 -0.39 7.98
N ASP A 110 -2.35 -0.44 8.66
CA ASP A 110 -2.11 0.46 9.78
C ASP A 110 -1.96 1.89 9.28
N VAL A 111 -2.53 2.82 10.01
CA VAL A 111 -2.40 4.23 9.70
C VAL A 111 -1.35 4.79 10.65
N PRO A 112 -0.36 5.54 10.14
CA PRO A 112 0.66 6.09 11.02
C PRO A 112 0.04 6.91 12.14
N ALA A 113 0.57 6.71 13.32
CA ALA A 113 0.10 7.50 14.44
C ALA A 113 0.81 8.81 14.40
N ASN A 114 0.13 9.85 14.54
CA ASN A 114 0.81 11.06 14.53
C ASN A 114 0.09 12.07 15.16
#